data_ed107b1c65c900e5eaeb6fd8b3a39781
#
_entry.id   ed107b1c65c900e5eaeb6fd8b3a39781
#
_cell.length_a   1.000
_cell.length_b   1.000
_cell.length_c   1.000
_cell.angle_alpha   90.00
_cell.angle_beta   90.00
_cell.angle_gamma   90.00
#
_symmetry.space_group_name_H-M   'P 1'
#
loop_
_entity.id
_entity.type
_entity.pdbx_description
1 polymer ?
#
loop_
_entity_poly.entity_id
_entity_poly.type
_entity_poly.pdbx_seq_one_letter_code
_entity_poly.pdbx_strand_id
1 'polypeptide(L)'
;MISQVIKQAFLKSLPVMAGYIVIGIGFGILLRSAGYGAVWALAMSVFIYAGSMQYVGVSLISGGASVLTTALTTFMVNARHLFYSISMIDLYKEAGNYKPYMIFALTDETYSLVCDGKTPDEKNATQFRFLVSLFNHCYWIIGSVVGSLLGAVLPFSTQGIEFSMTALFVAAFTEQWLEARDHIPALIGLFSTLLCLLSFGRDRFLIPAMLLITFSLTLLRSRKAVKG
;
A
#
# COMPACT_ATOMS: atom_id res chain seq x y z
N MET A 1 16.75 -24.34 9.94
CA MET A 1 15.85 -23.42 10.64
C MET A 1 15.65 -22.12 9.85
N ILE A 2 16.67 -21.31 9.60
CA ILE A 2 16.60 -20.07 8.79
C ILE A 2 16.04 -20.31 7.37
N SER A 3 16.48 -21.35 6.69
CA SER A 3 15.98 -21.72 5.34
C SER A 3 14.46 -21.99 5.30
N GLN A 4 13.88 -22.52 6.36
CA GLN A 4 12.42 -22.72 6.44
C GLN A 4 11.67 -21.42 6.60
N VAL A 5 12.16 -20.50 7.43
CA VAL A 5 11.53 -19.19 7.62
C VAL A 5 11.54 -18.38 6.32
N ILE A 6 12.65 -18.40 5.58
CA ILE A 6 12.77 -17.76 4.25
C ILE A 6 11.72 -18.34 3.29
N LYS A 7 11.65 -19.69 3.20
CA LYS A 7 10.69 -20.36 2.32
C LYS A 7 9.24 -20.01 2.67
N GLN A 8 8.92 -19.99 3.95
CA GLN A 8 7.56 -19.66 4.42
C GLN A 8 7.20 -18.19 4.14
N ALA A 9 8.14 -17.27 4.39
CA ALA A 9 7.92 -15.85 4.08
C ALA A 9 7.76 -15.62 2.56
N PHE A 10 8.56 -16.30 1.74
CA PHE A 10 8.44 -16.25 0.30
C PHE A 10 7.07 -16.78 -0.17
N LEU A 11 6.64 -17.95 0.30
CA LEU A 11 5.34 -18.52 -0.07
C LEU A 11 4.18 -17.61 0.37
N LYS A 12 4.27 -17.00 1.57
CA LYS A 12 3.26 -16.07 2.06
C LYS A 12 3.15 -14.80 1.22
N SER A 13 4.28 -14.32 0.65
CA SER A 13 4.34 -13.11 -0.17
C SER A 13 4.02 -13.34 -1.66
N LEU A 14 3.90 -14.58 -2.13
CA LEU A 14 3.64 -14.89 -3.55
C LEU A 14 2.40 -14.18 -4.15
N PRO A 15 1.25 -14.09 -3.46
CA PRO A 15 0.10 -13.37 -4.01
C PRO A 15 0.41 -11.90 -4.28
N VAL A 16 1.14 -11.26 -3.35
CA VAL A 16 1.55 -9.86 -3.50
C VAL A 16 2.59 -9.70 -4.61
N MET A 17 3.48 -10.68 -4.80
CA MET A 17 4.49 -10.67 -5.86
C MET A 17 3.85 -10.47 -7.23
N ALA A 18 2.80 -11.22 -7.56
CA ALA A 18 2.14 -11.11 -8.86
C ALA A 18 1.59 -9.70 -9.09
N GLY A 19 0.88 -9.13 -8.11
CA GLY A 19 0.35 -7.78 -8.16
C GLY A 19 1.45 -6.72 -8.27
N TYR A 20 2.46 -6.81 -7.42
CA TYR A 20 3.54 -5.81 -7.35
C TYR A 20 4.41 -5.79 -8.61
N ILE A 21 4.71 -6.94 -9.20
CA ILE A 21 5.45 -6.99 -10.47
C ILE A 21 4.64 -6.30 -11.57
N VAL A 22 3.37 -6.64 -11.74
CA VAL A 22 2.52 -6.09 -12.82
C VAL A 22 2.34 -4.58 -12.65
N ILE A 23 1.97 -4.13 -11.43
CA ILE A 23 1.73 -2.70 -11.17
C ILE A 23 3.05 -1.92 -11.16
N GLY A 24 4.13 -2.50 -10.63
CA GLY A 24 5.46 -1.92 -10.70
C GLY A 24 5.92 -1.70 -12.14
N ILE A 25 5.69 -2.67 -13.03
CA ILE A 25 5.95 -2.50 -14.47
C ILE A 25 5.14 -1.32 -15.02
N GLY A 26 3.86 -1.22 -14.70
CA GLY A 26 3.02 -0.08 -15.08
C GLY A 26 3.59 1.25 -14.60
N PHE A 27 3.99 1.35 -13.33
CA PHE A 27 4.65 2.53 -12.77
C PHE A 27 5.94 2.88 -13.52
N GLY A 28 6.80 1.88 -13.78
CA GLY A 28 8.06 2.10 -14.50
C GLY A 28 7.87 2.63 -15.92
N ILE A 29 6.89 2.08 -16.67
CA ILE A 29 6.53 2.57 -18.01
C ILE A 29 5.99 4.01 -17.94
N LEU A 30 5.09 4.31 -16.99
CA LEU A 30 4.54 5.64 -16.80
C LEU A 30 5.64 6.66 -16.46
N LEU A 31 6.54 6.32 -15.54
CA LEU A 31 7.66 7.17 -15.17
C LEU A 31 8.59 7.42 -16.36
N ARG A 32 8.84 6.39 -17.19
CA ARG A 32 9.64 6.51 -18.40
C ARG A 32 9.00 7.42 -19.42
N SER A 33 7.69 7.33 -19.64
CA SER A 33 6.96 8.21 -20.57
C SER A 33 6.98 9.68 -20.13
N ALA A 34 7.13 9.94 -18.82
CA ALA A 34 7.32 11.27 -18.24
C ALA A 34 8.77 11.78 -18.38
N GLY A 35 9.67 11.03 -19.05
CA GLY A 35 11.07 11.43 -19.30
C GLY A 35 12.07 10.95 -18.24
N TYR A 36 11.64 10.18 -17.24
CA TYR A 36 12.50 9.69 -16.16
C TYR A 36 12.94 8.24 -16.42
N GLY A 37 14.24 7.98 -16.35
CA GLY A 37 14.82 6.66 -16.64
C GLY A 37 14.81 5.70 -15.45
N ALA A 38 15.38 4.48 -15.69
CA ALA A 38 15.40 3.39 -14.72
C ALA A 38 16.09 3.74 -13.38
N VAL A 39 17.04 4.65 -13.38
CA VAL A 39 17.68 5.15 -12.14
C VAL A 39 16.66 5.84 -11.23
N TRP A 40 15.76 6.62 -11.81
CA TRP A 40 14.68 7.27 -11.06
C TRP A 40 13.65 6.27 -10.57
N ALA A 41 13.30 5.27 -11.39
CA ALA A 41 12.41 4.18 -10.98
C ALA A 41 13.01 3.42 -9.79
N LEU A 42 14.31 3.10 -9.83
CA LEU A 42 15.04 2.47 -8.73
C LEU A 42 15.03 3.36 -7.48
N ALA A 43 15.43 4.63 -7.60
CA ALA A 43 15.51 5.54 -6.47
C ALA A 43 14.15 5.75 -5.79
N MET A 44 13.09 6.00 -6.57
CA MET A 44 11.75 6.17 -6.02
C MET A 44 11.25 4.88 -5.34
N SER A 45 11.51 3.71 -5.92
CA SER A 45 11.07 2.44 -5.36
C SER A 45 11.83 2.06 -4.09
N VAL A 46 13.13 2.40 -4.00
CA VAL A 46 13.95 2.11 -2.81
C VAL A 46 13.66 3.09 -1.67
N PHE A 47 13.52 4.40 -1.95
CA PHE A 47 13.48 5.42 -0.91
C PHE A 47 12.08 5.93 -0.58
N ILE A 48 11.12 5.84 -1.51
CA ILE A 48 9.73 6.28 -1.28
C ILE A 48 8.87 5.08 -0.92
N TYR A 49 8.91 4.03 -1.72
CA TYR A 49 8.18 2.78 -1.55
C TYR A 49 6.71 2.98 -1.15
N ALA A 50 6.02 3.87 -1.83
CA ALA A 50 4.61 4.16 -1.64
C ALA A 50 3.90 4.15 -3.00
N GLY A 51 3.52 2.95 -3.47
CA GLY A 51 3.06 2.70 -4.84
C GLY A 51 2.06 3.72 -5.37
N SER A 52 0.94 3.95 -4.68
CA SER A 52 -0.06 4.95 -5.09
C SER A 52 0.51 6.36 -5.14
N MET A 53 1.35 6.74 -4.14
CA MET A 53 1.98 8.06 -4.15
C MET A 53 3.03 8.20 -5.27
N GLN A 54 3.72 7.11 -5.63
CA GLN A 54 4.66 7.12 -6.76
C GLN A 54 3.93 7.38 -8.09
N TYR A 55 2.77 6.77 -8.33
CA TYR A 55 1.93 7.06 -9.51
C TYR A 55 1.46 8.52 -9.54
N VAL A 56 0.90 9.00 -8.43
CA VAL A 56 0.50 10.41 -8.29
C VAL A 56 1.71 11.34 -8.43
N GLY A 57 2.86 10.94 -7.91
CA GLY A 57 4.12 11.67 -7.97
C GLY A 57 4.58 11.91 -9.42
N VAL A 58 4.41 10.94 -10.32
CA VAL A 58 4.71 11.14 -11.75
C VAL A 58 3.88 12.30 -12.31
N SER A 59 2.57 12.32 -12.04
CA SER A 59 1.68 13.39 -12.51
C SER A 59 2.04 14.75 -11.89
N LEU A 60 2.39 14.79 -10.60
CA LEU A 60 2.80 16.03 -9.93
C LEU A 60 4.10 16.61 -10.51
N ILE A 61 5.11 15.75 -10.74
CA ILE A 61 6.40 16.17 -11.29
C ILE A 61 6.21 16.64 -12.74
N SER A 62 5.47 15.88 -13.56
CA SER A 62 5.22 16.22 -14.97
C SER A 62 4.37 17.49 -15.11
N GLY A 63 3.46 17.74 -14.17
CA GLY A 63 2.62 18.93 -14.13
C GLY A 63 3.30 20.16 -13.50
N GLY A 64 4.56 20.04 -13.05
CA GLY A 64 5.29 21.16 -12.41
C GLY A 64 4.65 21.62 -11.09
N ALA A 65 4.06 20.70 -10.33
CA ALA A 65 3.40 21.03 -9.07
C ALA A 65 4.37 21.66 -8.07
N SER A 66 3.86 22.61 -7.27
CA SER A 66 4.66 23.26 -6.23
C SER A 66 5.04 22.25 -5.13
N VAL A 67 6.14 22.53 -4.41
CA VAL A 67 6.57 21.71 -3.26
C VAL A 67 5.45 21.59 -2.21
N LEU A 68 4.73 22.67 -1.95
CA LEU A 68 3.62 22.68 -1.00
C LEU A 68 2.48 21.77 -1.48
N THR A 69 2.08 21.86 -2.73
CA THR A 69 1.06 20.98 -3.33
C THR A 69 1.49 19.52 -3.24
N THR A 70 2.75 19.23 -3.58
CA THR A 70 3.30 17.88 -3.50
C THR A 70 3.29 17.35 -2.06
N ALA A 71 3.70 18.17 -1.09
CA ALA A 71 3.70 17.77 0.32
C ALA A 71 2.29 17.50 0.86
N LEU A 72 1.33 18.37 0.55
CA LEU A 72 -0.08 18.17 0.96
C LEU A 72 -0.68 16.93 0.31
N THR A 73 -0.47 16.74 -0.98
CA THR A 73 -0.96 15.54 -1.70
C THR A 73 -0.32 14.27 -1.14
N THR A 74 0.99 14.30 -0.88
CA THR A 74 1.70 13.17 -0.26
C THR A 74 1.12 12.81 1.09
N PHE A 75 0.88 13.80 1.94
CA PHE A 75 0.25 13.58 3.24
C PHE A 75 -1.16 12.99 3.09
N MET A 76 -1.98 13.55 2.20
CA MET A 76 -3.35 13.08 1.98
C MET A 76 -3.39 11.63 1.47
N VAL A 77 -2.60 11.31 0.45
CA VAL A 77 -2.57 9.96 -0.16
C VAL A 77 -2.05 8.93 0.84
N ASN A 78 -1.03 9.30 1.63
CA ASN A 78 -0.40 8.39 2.59
C ASN A 78 -1.02 8.42 3.99
N ALA A 79 -2.03 9.26 4.26
CA ALA A 79 -2.67 9.36 5.58
C ALA A 79 -3.21 8.01 6.10
N ARG A 80 -3.61 7.10 5.22
CA ARG A 80 -4.03 5.73 5.56
C ARG A 80 -2.98 4.94 6.32
N HIS A 81 -1.67 5.19 6.08
CA HIS A 81 -0.58 4.54 6.78
C HIS A 81 -0.61 4.81 8.29
N LEU A 82 -1.10 5.97 8.73
CA LEU A 82 -1.27 6.28 10.15
C LEU A 82 -2.21 5.30 10.85
N PHE A 83 -3.29 4.89 10.18
CA PHE A 83 -4.32 4.07 10.78
C PHE A 83 -3.90 2.60 10.93
N TYR A 84 -3.36 2.00 9.90
CA TYR A 84 -2.92 0.62 10.03
C TYR A 84 -1.60 0.48 10.79
N SER A 85 -0.74 1.51 10.80
CA SER A 85 0.46 1.53 11.64
C SER A 85 0.12 1.44 13.13
N ILE A 86 -0.97 2.06 13.59
CA ILE A 86 -1.42 1.98 14.99
C ILE A 86 -1.66 0.52 15.40
N SER A 87 -2.28 -0.29 14.53
CA SER A 87 -2.56 -1.69 14.85
C SER A 87 -1.30 -2.57 14.85
N MET A 88 -0.20 -2.11 14.26
CA MET A 88 1.07 -2.83 14.19
C MET A 88 2.02 -2.51 15.35
N ILE A 89 1.69 -1.53 16.22
CA ILE A 89 2.56 -1.08 17.30
C ILE A 89 2.96 -2.26 18.21
N ASP A 90 2.00 -3.06 18.65
CA ASP A 90 2.26 -4.19 19.54
C ASP A 90 3.03 -5.31 18.83
N LEU A 91 2.69 -5.61 17.57
CA LEU A 91 3.36 -6.63 16.78
C LEU A 91 4.84 -6.30 16.46
N TYR A 92 5.17 -5.00 16.37
CA TYR A 92 6.52 -4.54 16.05
C TYR A 92 7.30 -4.08 17.31
N LYS A 93 6.70 -4.18 18.50
CA LYS A 93 7.32 -3.70 19.74
C LYS A 93 8.67 -4.35 20.01
N GLU A 94 8.75 -5.66 19.79
CA GLU A 94 9.96 -6.47 20.07
C GLU A 94 10.79 -6.75 18.82
N ALA A 95 10.58 -6.00 17.72
CA ALA A 95 11.28 -6.26 16.46
C ALA A 95 12.77 -5.85 16.47
N GLY A 96 13.26 -5.23 17.53
CA GLY A 96 14.68 -4.87 17.68
C GLY A 96 15.21 -4.06 16.50
N ASN A 97 16.36 -4.46 15.97
CA ASN A 97 17.03 -3.78 14.85
C ASN A 97 16.26 -3.84 13.51
N TYR A 98 15.31 -4.75 13.36
CA TYR A 98 14.46 -4.84 12.16
C TYR A 98 13.35 -3.80 12.12
N LYS A 99 13.00 -3.23 13.28
CA LYS A 99 11.85 -2.32 13.46
C LYS A 99 11.84 -1.12 12.52
N PRO A 100 12.92 -0.34 12.36
CA PRO A 100 12.91 0.83 11.47
C PRO A 100 12.56 0.48 10.03
N TYR A 101 13.16 -0.61 9.52
CA TYR A 101 12.88 -1.07 8.16
C TYR A 101 11.45 -1.60 8.04
N MET A 102 10.95 -2.39 8.99
CA MET A 102 9.60 -2.93 8.97
C MET A 102 8.53 -1.83 9.02
N ILE A 103 8.80 -0.72 9.73
CA ILE A 103 7.91 0.45 9.74
C ILE A 103 7.93 1.15 8.37
N PHE A 104 9.11 1.38 7.80
CA PHE A 104 9.27 1.96 6.48
C PHE A 104 8.59 1.13 5.39
N ALA A 105 8.78 -0.20 5.43
CA ALA A 105 8.29 -1.13 4.42
C ALA A 105 6.84 -1.61 4.65
N LEU A 106 6.10 -0.96 5.54
CA LEU A 106 4.70 -1.31 5.83
C LEU A 106 3.78 -0.67 4.80
N THR A 107 3.42 -1.43 3.78
CA THR A 107 2.39 -1.09 2.79
C THR A 107 1.07 -1.76 3.11
N ASP A 108 -0.01 -1.42 2.39
CA ASP A 108 -1.33 -2.04 2.54
C ASP A 108 -1.25 -3.56 2.38
N GLU A 109 -0.52 -4.02 1.37
CA GLU A 109 -0.38 -5.43 1.04
C GLU A 109 0.50 -6.15 2.07
N THR A 110 1.58 -5.52 2.53
CA THR A 110 2.40 -6.08 3.62
C THR A 110 1.57 -6.17 4.90
N TYR A 111 0.81 -5.14 5.21
CA TYR A 111 -0.12 -5.13 6.34
C TYR A 111 -1.11 -6.30 6.28
N SER A 112 -1.75 -6.51 5.13
CA SER A 112 -2.73 -7.60 4.96
C SER A 112 -2.16 -8.99 5.22
N LEU A 113 -0.87 -9.19 4.93
CA LEU A 113 -0.20 -10.48 5.14
C LEU A 113 0.23 -10.73 6.59
N VAL A 114 0.41 -9.68 7.41
CA VAL A 114 1.02 -9.81 8.74
C VAL A 114 0.16 -9.29 9.90
N CYS A 115 -0.96 -8.60 9.62
CA CYS A 115 -1.79 -7.96 10.64
C CYS A 115 -2.51 -8.93 11.58
N ASP A 116 -2.75 -10.17 11.15
CA ASP A 116 -3.37 -11.22 11.96
C ASP A 116 -2.44 -11.76 13.06
N GLY A 117 -1.17 -11.33 13.07
CA GLY A 117 -0.15 -11.76 14.01
C GLY A 117 0.33 -13.19 13.83
N LYS A 118 -0.35 -13.99 12.99
CA LYS A 118 -0.03 -15.41 12.80
C LYS A 118 1.30 -15.57 12.07
N THR A 119 2.13 -16.40 12.64
CA THR A 119 3.43 -16.76 12.06
C THR A 119 3.60 -18.27 12.12
N PRO A 120 4.26 -18.88 11.14
CA PRO A 120 4.49 -20.33 11.15
C PRO A 120 5.35 -20.82 12.32
N ASP A 121 6.18 -19.92 12.87
CA ASP A 121 7.05 -20.19 14.01
C ASP A 121 7.14 -18.92 14.87
N GLU A 122 6.61 -18.99 16.09
CA GLU A 122 6.60 -17.85 17.02
C GLU A 122 8.01 -17.38 17.40
N LYS A 123 8.98 -18.31 17.52
CA LYS A 123 10.37 -17.97 17.86
C LYS A 123 11.05 -17.11 16.79
N ASN A 124 10.62 -17.23 15.55
CA ASN A 124 11.15 -16.49 14.41
C ASN A 124 10.14 -15.48 13.82
N ALA A 125 9.12 -15.11 14.57
CA ALA A 125 8.03 -14.25 14.11
C ALA A 125 8.53 -12.92 13.54
N THR A 126 9.47 -12.28 14.21
CA THR A 126 10.09 -11.01 13.74
C THR A 126 10.82 -11.20 12.42
N GLN A 127 11.64 -12.24 12.31
CA GLN A 127 12.38 -12.52 11.05
C GLN A 127 11.43 -12.85 9.90
N PHE A 128 10.36 -13.59 10.18
CA PHE A 128 9.34 -13.89 9.19
C PHE A 128 8.69 -12.61 8.65
N ARG A 129 8.22 -11.71 9.52
CA ARG A 129 7.59 -10.44 9.13
C ARG A 129 8.56 -9.52 8.38
N PHE A 130 9.82 -9.45 8.85
CA PHE A 130 10.88 -8.71 8.15
C PHE A 130 11.09 -9.25 6.73
N LEU A 131 11.17 -10.57 6.55
CA LEU A 131 11.38 -11.19 5.23
C LEU A 131 10.17 -10.98 4.32
N VAL A 132 8.94 -11.05 4.81
CA VAL A 132 7.74 -10.72 4.03
C VAL A 132 7.83 -9.28 3.52
N SER A 133 8.17 -8.32 4.40
CA SER A 133 8.34 -6.92 4.03
C SER A 133 9.46 -6.72 3.01
N LEU A 134 10.59 -7.42 3.18
CA LEU A 134 11.73 -7.36 2.27
C LEU A 134 11.39 -7.92 0.88
N PHE A 135 10.72 -9.06 0.81
CA PHE A 135 10.30 -9.65 -0.46
C PHE A 135 9.34 -8.74 -1.20
N ASN A 136 8.32 -8.21 -0.54
CA ASN A 136 7.38 -7.28 -1.14
C ASN A 136 8.09 -6.03 -1.69
N HIS A 137 9.03 -5.46 -0.93
CA HIS A 137 9.84 -4.34 -1.38
C HIS A 137 10.68 -4.69 -2.62
N CYS A 138 11.34 -5.85 -2.62
CA CYS A 138 12.10 -6.33 -3.78
C CYS A 138 11.21 -6.50 -5.02
N TYR A 139 10.01 -7.05 -4.88
CA TYR A 139 9.09 -7.23 -6.00
C TYR A 139 8.69 -5.89 -6.62
N TRP A 140 8.41 -4.89 -5.80
CA TRP A 140 8.11 -3.54 -6.26
C TRP A 140 9.28 -2.91 -7.01
N ILE A 141 10.49 -3.00 -6.46
CA ILE A 141 11.71 -2.49 -7.11
C ILE A 141 11.93 -3.17 -8.47
N ILE A 142 11.87 -4.50 -8.50
CA ILE A 142 12.07 -5.27 -9.74
C ILE A 142 11.05 -4.87 -10.78
N GLY A 143 9.75 -4.86 -10.43
CA GLY A 143 8.68 -4.45 -11.35
C GLY A 143 8.91 -3.05 -11.91
N SER A 144 9.21 -2.09 -11.05
CA SER A 144 9.42 -0.67 -11.42
C SER A 144 10.61 -0.49 -12.37
N VAL A 145 11.74 -1.13 -12.07
CA VAL A 145 12.93 -1.04 -12.91
C VAL A 145 12.73 -1.72 -14.25
N VAL A 146 12.18 -2.94 -14.25
CA VAL A 146 11.85 -3.68 -15.47
C VAL A 146 10.87 -2.87 -16.33
N GLY A 147 9.83 -2.30 -15.73
CA GLY A 147 8.86 -1.46 -16.44
C GLY A 147 9.51 -0.24 -17.10
N SER A 148 10.40 0.44 -16.38
CA SER A 148 11.13 1.60 -16.94
C SER A 148 12.07 1.21 -18.09
N LEU A 149 12.70 0.04 -18.03
CA LEU A 149 13.54 -0.48 -19.11
C LEU A 149 12.68 -0.88 -20.33
N LEU A 150 11.56 -1.57 -20.11
CA LEU A 150 10.63 -1.93 -21.17
C LEU A 150 10.03 -0.70 -21.86
N GLY A 151 9.67 0.33 -21.09
CA GLY A 151 9.17 1.60 -21.63
C GLY A 151 10.22 2.39 -22.43
N ALA A 152 11.52 2.06 -22.30
CA ALA A 152 12.58 2.64 -23.11
C ALA A 152 12.71 2.00 -24.50
N VAL A 153 12.34 0.71 -24.59
CA VAL A 153 12.56 -0.11 -25.84
C VAL A 153 11.29 -0.20 -26.67
N LEU A 154 10.13 -0.24 -26.00
CA LEU A 154 8.85 -0.48 -26.65
C LEU A 154 8.01 0.82 -26.66
N PRO A 155 7.41 1.19 -27.80
CA PRO A 155 6.50 2.34 -27.88
C PRO A 155 5.14 1.97 -27.24
N PHE A 156 5.07 1.97 -25.91
CA PHE A 156 3.81 1.74 -25.20
C PHE A 156 2.94 2.99 -25.18
N SER A 157 1.65 2.81 -25.43
CA SER A 157 0.65 3.79 -25.01
C SER A 157 0.49 3.72 -23.52
N THR A 158 0.66 4.84 -22.82
CA THR A 158 0.42 4.94 -21.37
C THR A 158 -1.07 5.07 -21.02
N GLN A 159 -1.91 5.17 -22.06
CA GLN A 159 -3.36 5.28 -21.89
C GLN A 159 -3.91 4.05 -21.16
N GLY A 160 -4.49 4.28 -19.99
CA GLY A 160 -5.04 3.22 -19.14
C GLY A 160 -4.07 2.62 -18.10
N ILE A 161 -2.77 2.91 -18.15
CA ILE A 161 -1.83 2.43 -17.10
C ILE A 161 -2.21 2.98 -15.73
N GLU A 162 -2.67 4.23 -15.66
CA GLU A 162 -3.14 4.85 -14.40
C GLU A 162 -4.32 4.10 -13.79
N PHE A 163 -5.12 3.42 -14.63
CA PHE A 163 -6.23 2.60 -14.17
C PHE A 163 -5.77 1.34 -13.41
N SER A 164 -4.53 0.91 -13.58
CA SER A 164 -3.99 -0.28 -12.91
C SER A 164 -4.08 -0.17 -11.38
N MET A 165 -3.83 1.03 -10.83
CA MET A 165 -3.97 1.28 -9.38
C MET A 165 -5.43 1.18 -8.93
N THR A 166 -6.36 1.75 -9.71
CA THR A 166 -7.79 1.64 -9.41
C THR A 166 -8.24 0.18 -9.45
N ALA A 167 -7.81 -0.56 -10.47
CA ALA A 167 -8.10 -1.99 -10.61
C ALA A 167 -7.57 -2.81 -9.42
N LEU A 168 -6.35 -2.51 -8.93
CA LEU A 168 -5.78 -3.15 -7.74
C LEU A 168 -6.67 -2.93 -6.51
N PHE A 169 -7.06 -1.69 -6.25
CA PHE A 169 -7.89 -1.39 -5.08
C PHE A 169 -9.28 -2.01 -5.18
N VAL A 170 -9.87 -2.03 -6.37
CA VAL A 170 -11.15 -2.71 -6.61
C VAL A 170 -11.02 -4.21 -6.40
N ALA A 171 -9.93 -4.83 -6.88
CA ALA A 171 -9.67 -6.26 -6.68
C ALA A 171 -9.48 -6.58 -5.19
N ALA A 172 -8.65 -5.81 -4.47
CA ALA A 172 -8.44 -5.98 -3.05
C ALA A 172 -9.73 -5.78 -2.22
N PHE A 173 -10.54 -4.79 -2.57
CA PHE A 173 -11.85 -4.59 -1.94
C PHE A 173 -12.78 -5.78 -2.19
N THR A 174 -12.81 -6.27 -3.42
CA THR A 174 -13.67 -7.41 -3.81
C THR A 174 -13.27 -8.67 -3.05
N GLU A 175 -11.96 -8.96 -2.96
CA GLU A 175 -11.44 -10.08 -2.20
C GLU A 175 -11.83 -10.00 -0.73
N GLN A 176 -11.58 -8.84 -0.10
CA GLN A 176 -11.97 -8.61 1.29
C GLN A 176 -13.49 -8.71 1.51
N TRP A 177 -14.28 -8.24 0.55
CA TRP A 177 -15.74 -8.37 0.59
C TRP A 177 -16.19 -9.82 0.57
N LEU A 178 -15.59 -10.64 -0.30
CA LEU A 178 -15.95 -12.05 -0.43
C LEU A 178 -15.53 -12.89 0.80
N GLU A 179 -14.42 -12.54 1.44
CA GLU A 179 -13.92 -13.23 2.64
C GLU A 179 -14.61 -12.78 3.93
N ALA A 180 -15.15 -11.57 3.97
CA ALA A 180 -15.73 -11.00 5.17
C ALA A 180 -17.08 -11.65 5.53
N ARG A 181 -17.25 -12.03 6.81
CA ARG A 181 -18.54 -12.45 7.37
C ARG A 181 -19.44 -11.27 7.76
N ASP A 182 -18.85 -10.11 8.01
CA ASP A 182 -19.56 -8.86 8.41
C ASP A 182 -19.18 -7.75 7.43
N HIS A 183 -20.13 -7.31 6.61
CA HIS A 183 -19.95 -6.26 5.61
C HIS A 183 -20.21 -4.85 6.15
N ILE A 184 -20.65 -4.71 7.41
CA ILE A 184 -20.94 -3.40 8.02
C ILE A 184 -19.75 -2.45 7.95
N PRO A 185 -18.50 -2.88 8.26
CA PRO A 185 -17.33 -1.99 8.13
C PRO A 185 -17.11 -1.45 6.71
N ALA A 186 -17.29 -2.32 5.70
CA ALA A 186 -17.15 -1.93 4.29
C ALA A 186 -18.22 -0.94 3.86
N LEU A 187 -19.47 -1.16 4.26
CA LEU A 187 -20.58 -0.23 4.00
C LEU A 187 -20.38 1.13 4.68
N ILE A 188 -19.91 1.15 5.93
CA ILE A 188 -19.56 2.40 6.62
C ILE A 188 -18.45 3.12 5.85
N GLY A 189 -17.42 2.41 5.39
CA GLY A 189 -16.36 2.97 4.57
C GLY A 189 -16.90 3.61 3.31
N LEU A 190 -17.74 2.89 2.56
CA LEU A 190 -18.34 3.37 1.32
C LEU A 190 -19.21 4.60 1.53
N PHE A 191 -20.14 4.55 2.48
CA PHE A 191 -21.06 5.66 2.78
C PHE A 191 -20.32 6.89 3.29
N SER A 192 -19.38 6.74 4.20
CA SER A 192 -18.59 7.84 4.74
C SER A 192 -17.76 8.51 3.65
N THR A 193 -17.14 7.71 2.77
CA THR A 193 -16.36 8.21 1.65
C THR A 193 -17.23 8.99 0.67
N LEU A 194 -18.40 8.44 0.29
CA LEU A 194 -19.33 9.09 -0.62
C LEU A 194 -19.87 10.40 -0.03
N LEU A 195 -20.26 10.40 1.24
CA LEU A 195 -20.74 11.59 1.95
C LEU A 195 -19.65 12.69 1.95
N CYS A 196 -18.42 12.34 2.30
CA CYS A 196 -17.32 13.29 2.34
C CYS A 196 -16.93 13.79 0.95
N LEU A 197 -16.98 12.92 -0.06
CA LEU A 197 -16.71 13.30 -1.46
C LEU A 197 -17.73 14.34 -1.96
N LEU A 198 -19.02 14.15 -1.65
CA LEU A 198 -20.06 15.09 -2.02
C LEU A 198 -19.99 16.41 -1.25
N SER A 199 -19.55 16.37 0.03
CA SER A 199 -19.49 17.56 0.90
C SER A 199 -18.23 18.40 0.71
N PHE A 200 -17.06 17.77 0.52
CA PHE A 200 -15.74 18.43 0.50
C PHE A 200 -15.09 18.45 -0.90
N GLY A 201 -15.69 17.76 -1.87
CA GLY A 201 -15.16 17.65 -3.23
C GLY A 201 -13.95 16.71 -3.34
N ARG A 202 -13.48 16.51 -4.60
CA ARG A 202 -12.45 15.51 -4.94
C ARG A 202 -11.10 15.72 -4.26
N ASP A 203 -10.74 16.97 -4.01
CA ASP A 203 -9.38 17.28 -3.53
C ASP A 203 -9.23 17.20 -2.00
N ARG A 204 -10.34 17.22 -1.24
CA ARG A 204 -10.31 17.37 0.23
C ARG A 204 -11.09 16.29 1.00
N PHE A 205 -11.77 15.35 0.32
CA PHE A 205 -12.64 14.37 0.99
C PHE A 205 -11.89 13.31 1.79
N LEU A 206 -10.65 13.00 1.43
CA LEU A 206 -9.93 11.81 1.92
C LEU A 206 -9.75 11.83 3.44
N ILE A 207 -9.19 12.92 3.99
CA ILE A 207 -8.95 13.03 5.44
C ILE A 207 -10.26 13.03 6.24
N PRO A 208 -11.28 13.86 5.91
CA PRO A 208 -12.58 13.79 6.58
C PRO A 208 -13.23 12.41 6.51
N ALA A 209 -13.15 11.72 5.36
CA ALA A 209 -13.67 10.37 5.21
C ALA A 209 -12.99 9.39 6.16
N MET A 210 -11.66 9.40 6.22
CA MET A 210 -10.89 8.52 7.11
C MET A 210 -11.21 8.76 8.59
N LEU A 211 -11.33 10.02 9.01
CA LEU A 211 -11.73 10.36 10.38
C LEU A 211 -13.15 9.88 10.69
N LEU A 212 -14.10 10.08 9.78
CA LEU A 212 -15.48 9.65 9.94
C LEU A 212 -15.60 8.12 10.00
N ILE A 213 -14.87 7.40 9.15
CA ILE A 213 -14.80 5.94 9.15
C ILE A 213 -14.27 5.44 10.50
N THR A 214 -13.11 5.96 10.92
CA THR A 214 -12.47 5.56 12.18
C THR A 214 -13.38 5.82 13.37
N PHE A 215 -14.00 6.98 13.45
CA PHE A 215 -14.95 7.33 14.51
C PHE A 215 -16.17 6.38 14.52
N SER A 216 -16.77 6.15 13.35
CA SER A 216 -17.96 5.30 13.22
C SER A 216 -17.67 3.84 13.60
N LEU A 217 -16.53 3.30 13.15
CA LEU A 217 -16.12 1.92 13.48
C LEU A 217 -15.76 1.76 14.96
N THR A 218 -15.12 2.77 15.56
CA THR A 218 -14.78 2.76 17.00
C THR A 218 -16.06 2.76 17.86
N LEU A 219 -17.03 3.58 17.51
CA LEU A 219 -18.33 3.60 18.20
C LEU A 219 -19.09 2.25 18.08
N LEU A 220 -19.05 1.64 16.90
CA LEU A 220 -19.65 0.31 16.67
C LEU A 220 -18.99 -0.77 17.52
N ARG A 221 -17.65 -0.78 17.59
CA ARG A 221 -16.88 -1.72 18.40
C ARG A 221 -17.18 -1.54 19.89
N SER A 222 -17.22 -0.31 20.36
CA SER A 222 -17.57 0.00 21.75
C SER A 222 -18.96 -0.50 22.13
N ARG A 223 -19.95 -0.34 21.23
CA ARG A 223 -21.32 -0.85 21.45
C ARG A 223 -21.42 -2.38 21.48
N LYS A 224 -20.61 -3.07 20.66
CA LYS A 224 -20.55 -4.55 20.64
C LYS A 224 -19.88 -5.08 21.93
N ALA A 225 -18.86 -4.39 22.44
CA ALA A 225 -18.15 -4.76 23.67
C ALA A 225 -18.96 -4.54 24.95
N VAL A 226 -19.98 -3.66 24.95
CA VAL A 226 -20.87 -3.41 26.10
C VAL A 226 -22.05 -4.38 26.12
N LYS A 227 -22.33 -5.08 24.99
CA LYS A 227 -23.48 -6.01 24.86
C LYS A 227 -23.10 -7.50 24.95
N GLY A 228 -21.82 -7.85 25.03
CA GLY A 228 -21.30 -9.20 25.27
C GLY A 228 -20.55 -9.31 26.57
#